data_865b4087bc1d32f1b7755fe84e316d74
#
_entry.id   865b4087bc1d32f1b7755fe84e316d74
#
_cell.length_a   1.000
_cell.length_b   1.000
_cell.length_c   1.000
_cell.angle_alpha   90.00
_cell.angle_beta   90.00
_cell.angle_gamma   90.00
#
_symmetry.space_group_name_H-M   'P 1'
#
loop_
_entity.id
_entity.type
_entity.pdbx_description
1 polymer ?
#
loop_
_entity_poly.entity_id
_entity_poly.type
_entity_poly.pdbx_seq_one_letter_code
_entity_poly.pdbx_strand_id
1 'polypeptide(L)' 'MNDEYLIAFGQRVRELRQQTGLSQEKFALMIGMDRTYFSSVEAGKRNISLINIKKIADGLEVSVSNLFENL' A
#
# COMPACT_ATOMS: atom_id res chain seq x y z
N MET A 1 -20.36 4.56 2.28
CA MET A 1 -18.95 4.12 2.09
C MET A 1 -18.08 4.70 3.17
N ASN A 2 -17.35 3.87 3.85
CA ASN A 2 -16.51 4.32 4.94
C ASN A 2 -15.06 4.47 4.48
N ASP A 3 -14.65 5.73 4.25
CA ASP A 3 -13.31 6.03 3.75
C ASP A 3 -12.25 5.88 4.83
N GLU A 4 -12.66 5.79 6.10
CA GLU A 4 -11.70 5.62 7.19
C GLU A 4 -10.90 4.34 7.05
N TYR A 5 -11.52 3.30 6.52
CA TYR A 5 -10.82 2.03 6.32
C TYR A 5 -9.74 2.16 5.25
N LEU A 6 -10.05 2.88 4.17
CA LEU A 6 -9.08 3.13 3.11
C LEU A 6 -7.92 3.98 3.62
N ILE A 7 -8.22 4.97 4.44
CA ILE A 7 -7.19 5.83 5.03
C ILE A 7 -6.28 5.00 5.95
N ALA A 8 -6.88 4.16 6.79
CA ALA A 8 -6.10 3.32 7.70
C ALA A 8 -5.20 2.36 6.93
N PHE A 9 -5.73 1.75 5.87
CA PHE A 9 -4.95 0.85 5.03
C PHE A 9 -3.79 1.60 4.37
N GLY A 10 -4.08 2.77 3.81
CA GLY A 10 -3.04 3.59 3.18
C GLY A 10 -1.93 3.96 4.14
N GLN A 11 -2.29 4.33 5.37
CA GLN A 11 -1.29 4.66 6.39
C GLN A 11 -0.45 3.45 6.76
N ARG A 12 -1.06 2.29 6.85
CA ARG A 12 -0.34 1.05 7.15
C ARG A 12 0.69 0.75 6.06
N VAL A 13 0.27 0.86 4.80
CA VAL A 13 1.17 0.66 3.66
C VAL A 13 2.33 1.65 3.72
N ARG A 14 2.02 2.91 3.99
CA ARG A 14 3.04 3.96 4.07
C ARG A 14 4.06 3.67 5.16
N GLU A 15 3.60 3.28 6.34
CA GLU A 15 4.50 2.97 7.45
C GLU A 15 5.45 1.84 7.10
N LEU A 16 4.90 0.77 6.51
CA LEU A 16 5.72 -0.37 6.13
C LEU A 16 6.70 0.00 5.03
N ARG A 17 6.26 0.82 4.06
CA ARG A 17 7.16 1.30 3.01
C ARG A 17 8.29 2.15 3.59
N GLN A 18 7.97 3.05 4.51
CA GLN A 18 8.99 3.90 5.12
C GLN A 18 10.06 3.09 5.83
N GLN A 19 9.66 1.95 6.40
CA GLN A 19 10.63 1.06 7.05
C GLN A 19 11.60 0.45 6.05
N THR A 20 11.22 0.34 4.78
CA THR A 20 12.14 -0.16 3.74
C THR A 20 13.16 0.87 3.29
N GLY A 21 12.92 2.14 3.58
CA GLY A 21 13.77 3.23 3.12
C GLY A 21 13.49 3.66 1.69
N LEU A 22 12.52 3.07 1.02
CA LEU A 22 12.21 3.40 -0.37
C LEU A 22 11.19 4.52 -0.45
N SER A 23 11.36 5.41 -1.45
CA SER A 23 10.37 6.45 -1.75
C SER A 23 9.14 5.81 -2.40
N GLN A 24 8.04 6.58 -2.47
CA GLN A 24 6.86 6.12 -3.19
C GLN A 24 7.20 5.74 -4.63
N GLU A 25 7.98 6.58 -5.29
CA GLU A 25 8.33 6.37 -6.69
C GLU A 25 9.14 5.08 -6.87
N LYS A 26 10.14 4.88 -6.02
CA LYS A 26 10.99 3.70 -6.14
C LYS A 26 10.23 2.43 -5.80
N PHE A 27 9.39 2.48 -4.77
CA PHE A 27 8.61 1.31 -4.40
C PHE A 27 7.61 0.94 -5.49
N ALA A 28 6.89 1.94 -6.02
CA ALA A 28 5.92 1.69 -7.08
C ALA A 28 6.62 1.10 -8.31
N LEU A 29 7.77 1.65 -8.68
CA LEU A 29 8.54 1.12 -9.80
C LEU A 29 8.92 -0.33 -9.56
N MET A 30 9.39 -0.65 -8.35
CA MET A 30 9.83 -1.99 -8.01
C MET A 30 8.72 -3.03 -8.16
N ILE A 31 7.49 -2.66 -7.77
CA ILE A 31 6.37 -3.61 -7.82
C ILE A 31 5.57 -3.51 -9.12
N GLY A 32 6.03 -2.69 -10.08
CA GLY A 32 5.35 -2.57 -11.36
C GLY A 32 4.01 -1.87 -11.27
N MET A 33 3.89 -0.87 -10.38
CA MET A 33 2.65 -0.15 -10.16
C MET A 33 2.86 1.32 -10.53
N ASP A 34 1.84 1.93 -11.15
CA ASP A 34 1.89 3.35 -11.47
C ASP A 34 2.04 4.17 -10.17
N ARG A 35 2.97 5.14 -10.19
CA ARG A 35 3.24 5.94 -9.00
C ARG A 35 2.03 6.73 -8.54
N THR A 36 1.29 7.30 -9.48
CA THR A 36 0.10 8.10 -9.14
C THR A 36 -0.95 7.23 -8.44
N TYR A 37 -1.14 6.01 -8.96
CA TYR A 37 -2.06 5.06 -8.35
C TYR A 37 -1.59 4.70 -6.93
N PHE A 38 -0.31 4.34 -6.79
CA PHE A 38 0.23 3.97 -5.49
C PHE A 38 0.11 5.11 -4.48
N SER A 39 0.43 6.34 -4.92
CA SER A 39 0.31 7.51 -4.07
C SER A 39 -1.12 7.70 -3.58
N SER A 40 -2.10 7.48 -4.46
CA SER A 40 -3.51 7.62 -4.08
C SER A 40 -3.94 6.51 -3.11
N VAL A 41 -3.33 5.34 -3.20
CA VAL A 41 -3.60 4.26 -2.24
C VAL A 41 -3.10 4.67 -0.84
N GLU A 42 -1.88 5.19 -0.75
CA GLU A 42 -1.35 5.63 0.54
C GLU A 42 -2.14 6.78 1.13
N ALA A 43 -2.73 7.60 0.27
CA ALA A 43 -3.56 8.73 0.72
C ALA A 43 -4.97 8.31 1.13
N GLY A 44 -5.32 7.03 0.96
CA GLY A 44 -6.65 6.54 1.33
C GLY A 44 -7.73 6.95 0.36
N LYS A 45 -7.36 7.25 -0.88
CA LYS A 45 -8.32 7.76 -1.89
C LYS A 45 -8.68 6.72 -2.94
N ARG A 46 -8.17 5.51 -2.82
CA ARG A 46 -8.36 4.49 -3.84
C ARG A 46 -8.86 3.19 -3.22
N ASN A 47 -9.92 2.65 -3.81
CA ASN A 47 -10.42 1.32 -3.44
C ASN A 47 -9.59 0.31 -4.23
N ILE A 48 -8.56 -0.21 -3.58
CA ILE A 48 -7.53 -1.01 -4.24
C ILE A 48 -8.03 -2.42 -4.55
N SER A 49 -7.62 -2.95 -5.71
CA SER A 49 -7.99 -4.30 -6.11
C SER A 49 -7.18 -5.35 -5.32
N LEU A 50 -7.73 -6.57 -5.27
CA LEU A 50 -7.06 -7.66 -4.58
C LEU A 50 -5.68 -7.96 -5.18
N ILE A 51 -5.57 -7.92 -6.51
CA ILE A 51 -4.29 -8.19 -7.16
C ILE A 51 -3.25 -7.14 -6.76
N ASN A 52 -3.66 -5.88 -6.68
CA ASN A 52 -2.72 -4.82 -6.30
C ASN A 52 -2.37 -4.89 -4.81
N ILE A 53 -3.31 -5.33 -3.97
CA ILE A 53 -3.00 -5.60 -2.57
C ILE A 53 -1.88 -6.64 -2.47
N LYS A 54 -1.99 -7.71 -3.26
CA LYS A 54 -0.99 -8.77 -3.25
C LYS A 54 0.38 -8.26 -3.73
N LYS A 55 0.39 -7.41 -4.76
CA LYS A 55 1.63 -6.81 -5.25
C LYS A 55 2.32 -5.99 -4.16
N ILE A 56 1.54 -5.22 -3.42
CA ILE A 56 2.08 -4.39 -2.34
C ILE A 56 2.64 -5.28 -1.22
N ALA A 57 1.89 -6.30 -0.82
CA ALA A 57 2.35 -7.20 0.23
C ALA A 57 3.65 -7.90 -0.17
N ASP A 58 3.72 -8.39 -1.41
CA ASP A 58 4.94 -9.05 -1.90
C ASP A 58 6.12 -8.10 -1.92
N GLY A 59 5.90 -6.86 -2.36
CA GLY A 59 6.96 -5.86 -2.39
C GLY A 59 7.46 -5.48 -1.02
N LEU A 60 6.57 -5.46 -0.04
CA LEU A 60 6.93 -5.19 1.35
C LEU A 60 7.45 -6.43 2.07
N GLU A 61 7.39 -7.60 1.42
CA GLU A 61 7.84 -8.88 2.00
C GLU A 61 7.07 -9.23 3.26
N VAL A 62 5.76 -8.95 3.24
CA VAL A 62 4.85 -9.32 4.31
C VAL A 62 3.71 -10.13 3.73
N SER A 63 3.02 -10.88 4.58
CA SER A 63 1.81 -11.58 4.15
C SER A 63 0.67 -10.57 4.01
N VAL A 64 -0.35 -10.92 3.22
CA VAL A 64 -1.55 -10.08 3.13
C VAL A 64 -2.18 -9.94 4.51
N SER A 65 -2.17 -11.02 5.30
CA SER A 65 -2.68 -10.98 6.66
C SER A 65 -1.95 -9.93 7.50
N ASN A 66 -0.61 -9.91 7.41
CA ASN A 66 0.18 -8.94 8.16
C ASN A 66 -0.09 -7.51 7.69
N LEU A 67 -0.29 -7.34 6.38
CA LEU A 67 -0.58 -6.03 5.81
C LEU A 67 -1.86 -5.44 6.42
N PHE A 68 -2.83 -6.29 6.76
CA PHE A 68 -4.12 -5.86 7.31
C PHE A 68 -4.15 -5.90 8.84
N GLU A 69 -3.03 -6.16 9.47
CA GLU A 69 -3.00 -6.29 10.92
C GLU A 69 -3.41 -4.99 11.59
N ASN A 70 -4.32 -5.09 12.55
CA ASN A 70 -4.80 -3.95 13.35
C ASN A 70 -5.62 -2.92 12.55
N LEU A 71 -6.20 -3.32 11.44
CA LEU A 71 -7.10 -2.42 10.70
C LEU A 71 -8.56 -2.58 11.08
#